data_69b9eefb7facff48b23da9134624f0de
#
_entry.id   69b9eefb7facff48b23da9134624f0de
#
_cell.length_a   1.000
_cell.length_b   1.000
_cell.length_c   1.000
_cell.angle_alpha   90.00
_cell.angle_beta   90.00
_cell.angle_gamma   90.00
#
_symmetry.space_group_name_H-M   'P 1'
#
loop_
_entity.id
_entity.type
_entity.pdbx_description
1 polymer ?
#
loop_
_entity_poly.entity_id
_entity_poly.type
_entity_poly.pdbx_seq_one_letter_code
_entity_poly.pdbx_strand_id
1 'polypeptide(L)'
;MLTLENTAVLIDAGYLKELSKHFGNGKYLKLDILKFAKYLAVKCGFWMKEIYFYTAPPFQGTPPTPQEIKLKAGYDKFVSRLTKHLEVTLREGRVQKLDGEFTQKGVDTLLVMDLMELAHHKKYKSVILLACDTDFVPIIKKLHSENKMNVVLYYYTDRVRHSKFSMSNEILNACKNKILLTKEYFTRNLKED
;
A
#
# COMPACT_ATOMS: atom_id res chain seq x y z
N MET A 1 -11.21 20.02 22.62
CA MET A 1 -10.28 19.02 22.08
C MET A 1 -10.68 18.75 20.64
N LEU A 2 -9.87 19.11 19.65
CA LEU A 2 -10.15 18.79 18.24
C LEU A 2 -10.02 17.28 18.09
N THR A 3 -11.12 16.58 17.85
CA THR A 3 -11.11 15.15 17.55
C THR A 3 -10.61 14.97 16.12
N LEU A 4 -9.50 14.23 15.96
CA LEU A 4 -8.99 13.88 14.64
C LEU A 4 -10.05 13.05 13.87
N GLU A 5 -10.21 13.36 12.59
CA GLU A 5 -11.10 12.59 11.71
C GLU A 5 -10.55 11.18 11.49
N ASN A 6 -11.43 10.19 11.52
CA ASN A 6 -11.05 8.79 11.28
C ASN A 6 -10.73 8.56 9.81
N THR A 7 -9.72 7.71 9.55
CA THR A 7 -9.30 7.33 8.20
C THR A 7 -8.94 5.85 8.10
N ALA A 8 -9.02 5.30 6.90
CA ALA A 8 -8.38 4.04 6.53
C ALA A 8 -7.09 4.32 5.75
N VAL A 9 -6.11 3.43 5.89
CA VAL A 9 -4.84 3.47 5.15
C VAL A 9 -4.77 2.26 4.24
N LEU A 10 -4.75 2.50 2.93
CA LEU A 10 -4.66 1.48 1.89
C LEU A 10 -3.21 1.40 1.39
N ILE A 11 -2.59 0.24 1.53
CA ILE A 11 -1.17 0.03 1.25
C ILE A 11 -0.98 -1.07 0.19
N ASP A 12 -0.49 -0.70 -0.98
CA ASP A 12 0.07 -1.66 -1.94
C ASP A 12 1.44 -2.12 -1.44
N ALA A 13 1.54 -3.42 -1.10
CA ALA A 13 2.78 -4.02 -0.60
C ALA A 13 3.90 -4.02 -1.67
N GLY A 14 3.56 -4.10 -2.94
CA GLY A 14 4.51 -4.03 -4.05
C GLY A 14 5.20 -2.66 -4.06
N TYR A 15 4.42 -1.61 -4.05
CA TYR A 15 4.93 -0.24 -3.99
C TYR A 15 5.73 0.04 -2.71
N LEU A 16 5.19 -0.34 -1.56
CA LEU A 16 5.89 -0.19 -0.27
C LEU A 16 7.24 -0.92 -0.27
N LYS A 17 7.31 -2.12 -0.85
CA LYS A 17 8.52 -2.93 -0.95
C LYS A 17 9.59 -2.22 -1.78
N GLU A 18 9.24 -1.67 -2.94
CA GLU A 18 10.18 -0.94 -3.79
C GLU A 18 10.70 0.33 -3.09
N LEU A 19 9.83 1.10 -2.45
CA LEU A 19 10.22 2.25 -1.65
C LEU A 19 11.13 1.88 -0.47
N SER A 20 10.80 0.80 0.23
CA SER A 20 11.62 0.27 1.34
C SER A 20 13.04 -0.06 0.87
N LYS A 21 13.18 -0.72 -0.28
CA LYS A 21 14.48 -1.04 -0.88
C LYS A 21 15.24 0.23 -1.31
N HIS A 22 14.53 1.19 -1.90
CA HIS A 22 15.11 2.47 -2.34
C HIS A 22 15.70 3.25 -1.15
N PHE A 23 14.88 3.51 -0.12
CA PHE A 23 15.32 4.27 1.06
C PHE A 23 16.31 3.49 1.96
N GLY A 24 16.35 2.17 1.82
CA GLY A 24 17.32 1.29 2.46
C GLY A 24 18.62 1.08 1.67
N ASN A 25 18.89 1.90 0.63
CA ASN A 25 20.09 1.81 -0.21
C ASN A 25 20.29 0.40 -0.81
N GLY A 26 19.21 -0.17 -1.36
CA GLY A 26 19.21 -1.49 -1.97
C GLY A 26 18.86 -2.65 -1.02
N LYS A 27 18.76 -2.39 0.28
CA LYS A 27 18.32 -3.38 1.28
C LYS A 27 16.89 -3.08 1.72
N TYR A 28 16.09 -4.12 1.91
CA TYR A 28 14.74 -3.95 2.45
C TYR A 28 14.78 -3.52 3.90
N LEU A 29 14.11 -2.41 4.20
CA LEU A 29 13.90 -1.96 5.57
C LEU A 29 12.81 -2.82 6.24
N LYS A 30 13.06 -3.28 7.45
CA LYS A 30 12.08 -4.05 8.24
C LYS A 30 11.11 -3.06 8.89
N LEU A 31 10.02 -2.73 8.21
CA LEU A 31 9.02 -1.81 8.71
C LEU A 31 8.03 -2.49 9.66
N ASP A 32 7.67 -1.78 10.72
CA ASP A 32 6.45 -2.04 11.48
C ASP A 32 5.26 -1.40 10.72
N ILE A 33 4.47 -2.23 10.06
CA ILE A 33 3.39 -1.77 9.17
C ILE A 33 2.32 -0.99 9.94
N LEU A 34 1.98 -1.41 11.16
CA LEU A 34 0.99 -0.72 11.97
C LEU A 34 1.49 0.66 12.41
N LYS A 35 2.73 0.73 12.91
CA LYS A 35 3.38 1.98 13.31
C LYS A 35 3.53 2.92 12.12
N PHE A 36 3.93 2.39 10.97
CA PHE A 36 4.06 3.14 9.72
C PHE A 36 2.73 3.73 9.26
N ALA A 37 1.65 2.94 9.19
CA ALA A 37 0.35 3.42 8.78
C ALA A 37 -0.23 4.47 9.75
N LYS A 38 -0.08 4.27 11.07
CA LYS A 38 -0.44 5.27 12.08
C LYS A 38 0.33 6.58 11.87
N TYR A 39 1.62 6.49 11.57
CA TYR A 39 2.43 7.67 11.31
C TYR A 39 1.97 8.43 10.06
N LEU A 40 1.64 7.72 8.96
CA LEU A 40 1.08 8.36 7.77
C LEU A 40 -0.21 9.11 8.09
N ALA A 41 -1.11 8.51 8.86
CA ALA A 41 -2.38 9.13 9.23
C ALA A 41 -2.19 10.39 10.09
N VAL A 42 -1.36 10.31 11.12
CA VAL A 42 -1.08 11.45 12.01
C VAL A 42 -0.46 12.62 11.26
N LYS A 43 0.43 12.37 10.29
CA LYS A 43 1.02 13.41 9.43
C LYS A 43 0.00 14.15 8.56
N CYS A 44 -1.14 13.53 8.28
CA CYS A 44 -2.27 14.14 7.57
C CYS A 44 -3.30 14.78 8.52
N GLY A 45 -3.12 14.69 9.82
CA GLY A 45 -4.10 15.15 10.81
C GLY A 45 -5.29 14.19 11.00
N PHE A 46 -5.10 12.90 10.71
CA PHE A 46 -6.13 11.87 10.86
C PHE A 46 -5.82 10.87 11.97
N TRP A 47 -6.87 10.17 12.42
CA TRP A 47 -6.77 9.01 13.29
C TRP A 47 -7.01 7.73 12.50
N MET A 48 -5.99 6.89 12.37
CA MET A 48 -6.09 5.61 11.67
C MET A 48 -6.99 4.63 12.42
N LYS A 49 -8.02 4.14 11.75
CA LYS A 49 -8.92 3.09 12.25
C LYS A 49 -8.63 1.72 11.64
N GLU A 50 -8.28 1.70 10.37
CA GLU A 50 -8.10 0.47 9.61
C GLU A 50 -6.92 0.59 8.65
N ILE A 51 -6.31 -0.55 8.38
CA ILE A 51 -5.31 -0.75 7.33
C ILE A 51 -5.84 -1.81 6.39
N TYR A 52 -5.86 -1.51 5.10
CA TYR A 52 -6.02 -2.48 4.03
C TYR A 52 -4.65 -2.73 3.43
N PHE A 53 -4.16 -3.95 3.58
CA PHE A 53 -2.83 -4.33 3.10
C PHE A 53 -2.95 -5.28 1.92
N TYR A 54 -2.60 -4.79 0.72
CA TYR A 54 -2.76 -5.50 -0.53
C TYR A 54 -1.45 -6.18 -0.91
N THR A 55 -1.50 -7.50 -1.14
CA THR A 55 -0.31 -8.29 -1.45
C THR A 55 -0.70 -9.53 -2.26
N ALA A 56 0.29 -10.35 -2.62
CA ALA A 56 0.05 -11.67 -3.17
C ALA A 56 1.06 -12.67 -2.57
N PRO A 57 0.64 -13.89 -2.19
CA PRO A 57 1.56 -14.91 -1.73
C PRO A 57 2.57 -15.26 -2.83
N PRO A 58 3.82 -15.61 -2.47
CA PRO A 58 4.81 -16.03 -3.46
C PRO A 58 4.36 -17.28 -4.20
N PHE A 59 4.71 -17.36 -5.48
CA PHE A 59 4.40 -18.49 -6.34
C PHE A 59 4.91 -19.81 -5.74
N GLN A 60 4.13 -20.86 -5.94
CA GLN A 60 4.51 -22.24 -5.59
C GLN A 60 4.29 -23.12 -6.84
N GLY A 61 5.37 -23.75 -7.30
CA GLY A 61 5.30 -24.75 -8.37
C GLY A 61 4.66 -26.06 -7.89
N THR A 62 4.50 -26.99 -8.81
CA THR A 62 3.97 -28.34 -8.50
C THR A 62 4.94 -29.39 -9.07
N PRO A 63 5.86 -29.95 -8.25
CA PRO A 63 6.13 -29.61 -6.83
C PRO A 63 6.87 -28.27 -6.68
N PRO A 64 6.78 -27.62 -5.49
CA PRO A 64 7.50 -26.39 -5.23
C PRO A 64 8.99 -26.64 -5.01
N THR A 65 9.82 -25.70 -5.44
CA THR A 65 11.25 -25.73 -5.17
C THR A 65 11.58 -25.38 -3.70
N PRO A 66 12.75 -25.76 -3.17
CA PRO A 66 13.16 -25.37 -1.83
C PRO A 66 13.17 -23.86 -1.58
N GLN A 67 13.48 -23.07 -2.61
CA GLN A 67 13.44 -21.62 -2.54
C GLN A 67 12.01 -21.09 -2.44
N GLU A 68 11.08 -21.64 -3.21
CA GLU A 68 9.66 -21.27 -3.15
C GLU A 68 9.07 -21.60 -1.78
N ILE A 69 9.39 -22.77 -1.21
CA ILE A 69 8.98 -23.17 0.14
C ILE A 69 9.49 -22.15 1.18
N LYS A 70 10.78 -21.77 1.08
CA LYS A 70 11.37 -20.78 2.00
C LYS A 70 10.70 -19.41 1.90
N LEU A 71 10.43 -18.95 0.69
CA LEU A 71 9.73 -17.66 0.45
C LEU A 71 8.31 -17.70 1.01
N LYS A 72 7.59 -18.80 0.79
CA LYS A 72 6.23 -18.98 1.30
C LYS A 72 6.20 -19.00 2.83
N ALA A 73 7.09 -19.74 3.46
CA ALA A 73 7.21 -19.77 4.92
C ALA A 73 7.50 -18.38 5.52
N GLY A 74 8.37 -17.60 4.87
CA GLY A 74 8.64 -16.22 5.26
C GLY A 74 7.41 -15.31 5.14
N TYR A 75 6.68 -15.45 4.05
CA TYR A 75 5.43 -14.74 3.79
C TYR A 75 4.38 -15.11 4.85
N ASP A 76 4.15 -16.39 5.10
CA ASP A 76 3.15 -16.86 6.06
C ASP A 76 3.44 -16.35 7.48
N LYS A 77 4.72 -16.34 7.86
CA LYS A 77 5.15 -15.76 9.14
C LYS A 77 4.89 -14.25 9.21
N PHE A 78 5.09 -13.52 8.12
CA PHE A 78 4.78 -12.11 8.03
C PHE A 78 3.27 -11.87 8.15
N VAL A 79 2.47 -12.55 7.34
CA VAL A 79 1.01 -12.46 7.35
C VAL A 79 0.44 -12.80 8.71
N SER A 80 0.84 -13.92 9.31
CA SER A 80 0.39 -14.34 10.64
C SER A 80 0.68 -13.30 11.74
N ARG A 81 1.76 -12.53 11.61
CA ARG A 81 2.03 -11.43 12.55
C ARG A 81 1.18 -10.21 12.27
N LEU A 82 1.02 -9.86 11.00
CA LEU A 82 0.28 -8.69 10.58
C LEU A 82 -1.21 -8.80 10.92
N THR A 83 -1.82 -9.95 10.67
CA THR A 83 -3.24 -10.22 10.90
C THR A 83 -3.62 -10.45 12.38
N LYS A 84 -2.65 -10.45 13.31
CA LYS A 84 -2.94 -10.39 14.74
C LYS A 84 -3.52 -9.04 15.17
N HIS A 85 -3.30 -8.00 14.39
CA HIS A 85 -3.83 -6.67 14.66
C HIS A 85 -5.24 -6.57 14.06
N LEU A 86 -6.24 -6.33 14.91
CA LEU A 86 -7.66 -6.26 14.51
C LEU A 86 -7.94 -5.12 13.50
N GLU A 87 -7.07 -4.11 13.48
CA GLU A 87 -7.16 -2.99 12.55
C GLU A 87 -6.74 -3.37 11.12
N VAL A 88 -6.15 -4.55 10.92
CA VAL A 88 -5.57 -4.94 9.63
C VAL A 88 -6.50 -5.88 8.87
N THR A 89 -6.88 -5.44 7.69
CA THR A 89 -7.54 -6.26 6.67
C THR A 89 -6.52 -6.64 5.60
N LEU A 90 -6.16 -7.92 5.54
CA LEU A 90 -5.30 -8.45 4.48
C LEU A 90 -6.12 -8.71 3.22
N ARG A 91 -5.62 -8.25 2.09
CA ARG A 91 -6.19 -8.47 0.75
C ARG A 91 -5.17 -9.17 -0.12
N GLU A 92 -5.44 -10.42 -0.46
CA GLU A 92 -4.51 -11.26 -1.22
C GLU A 92 -4.99 -11.47 -2.65
N GLY A 93 -4.20 -11.00 -3.61
CA GLY A 93 -4.27 -11.46 -4.99
C GLY A 93 -3.56 -12.81 -5.16
N ARG A 94 -3.07 -13.08 -6.36
CA ARG A 94 -2.30 -14.28 -6.68
C ARG A 94 -1.08 -13.94 -7.51
N VAL A 95 -0.04 -14.79 -7.46
CA VAL A 95 1.09 -14.74 -8.39
C VAL A 95 0.90 -15.80 -9.46
N GLN A 96 1.01 -15.40 -10.71
CA GLN A 96 1.00 -16.27 -11.87
C GLN A 96 2.39 -16.28 -12.51
N LYS A 97 2.85 -17.44 -12.93
CA LYS A 97 4.08 -17.59 -13.71
C LYS A 97 3.69 -17.82 -15.18
N LEU A 98 4.12 -16.91 -16.06
CA LEU A 98 3.94 -16.99 -17.52
C LEU A 98 5.30 -16.74 -18.16
N ASP A 99 5.72 -17.60 -19.06
CA ASP A 99 6.98 -17.47 -19.81
C ASP A 99 8.22 -17.22 -18.94
N GLY A 100 8.24 -17.81 -17.75
CA GLY A 100 9.32 -17.63 -16.78
C GLY A 100 9.20 -16.41 -15.89
N GLU A 101 8.32 -15.48 -16.19
CA GLU A 101 8.09 -14.25 -15.39
C GLU A 101 6.97 -14.42 -14.38
N PHE A 102 7.12 -13.72 -13.23
CA PHE A 102 6.13 -13.71 -12.15
C PHE A 102 5.34 -12.41 -12.19
N THR A 103 4.03 -12.52 -12.35
CA THR A 103 3.12 -11.37 -12.36
C THR A 103 2.09 -11.49 -11.26
N GLN A 104 1.86 -10.42 -10.51
CA GLN A 104 0.74 -10.34 -9.57
C GLN A 104 -0.56 -10.08 -10.33
N LYS A 105 -1.64 -10.71 -9.89
CA LYS A 105 -2.99 -10.57 -10.46
C LYS A 105 -4.01 -10.35 -9.36
N GLY A 106 -4.94 -9.44 -9.61
CA GLY A 106 -6.09 -9.18 -8.75
C GLY A 106 -5.84 -8.23 -7.59
N VAL A 107 -4.57 -7.87 -7.29
CA VAL A 107 -4.23 -6.93 -6.19
C VAL A 107 -4.89 -5.57 -6.42
N ASP A 108 -4.70 -5.00 -7.62
CA ASP A 108 -5.24 -3.68 -7.98
C ASP A 108 -6.77 -3.69 -8.03
N THR A 109 -7.35 -4.79 -8.53
CA THR A 109 -8.82 -4.97 -8.52
C THR A 109 -9.39 -4.93 -7.11
N LEU A 110 -8.76 -5.64 -6.16
CA LEU A 110 -9.17 -5.62 -4.76
C LEU A 110 -9.09 -4.22 -4.15
N LEU A 111 -8.04 -3.47 -4.46
CA LEU A 111 -7.88 -2.09 -3.98
C LEU A 111 -8.98 -1.18 -4.53
N VAL A 112 -9.28 -1.27 -5.82
CA VAL A 112 -10.38 -0.50 -6.45
C VAL A 112 -11.73 -0.87 -5.83
N MET A 113 -12.00 -2.16 -5.59
CA MET A 113 -13.23 -2.62 -4.95
C MET A 113 -13.38 -2.04 -3.54
N ASP A 114 -12.33 -2.09 -2.73
CA ASP A 114 -12.37 -1.55 -1.37
C ASP A 114 -12.56 -0.03 -1.36
N LEU A 115 -11.92 0.72 -2.27
CA LEU A 115 -12.16 2.16 -2.42
C LEU A 115 -13.64 2.46 -2.73
N MET A 116 -14.24 1.67 -3.63
CA MET A 116 -15.66 1.80 -3.97
C MET A 116 -16.56 1.47 -2.78
N GLU A 117 -16.26 0.39 -2.07
CA GLU A 117 -17.05 -0.04 -0.91
C GLU A 117 -16.99 0.96 0.24
N LEU A 118 -15.78 1.44 0.59
CA LEU A 118 -15.59 2.46 1.63
C LEU A 118 -16.35 3.76 1.28
N ALA A 119 -16.36 4.17 0.01
CA ALA A 119 -17.09 5.34 -0.44
C ALA A 119 -18.61 5.11 -0.46
N HIS A 120 -19.07 3.92 -0.88
CA HIS A 120 -20.48 3.56 -0.91
C HIS A 120 -21.09 3.60 0.50
N HIS A 121 -20.41 3.00 1.46
CA HIS A 121 -20.86 2.98 2.84
C HIS A 121 -20.59 4.29 3.60
N LYS A 122 -19.99 5.29 2.97
CA LYS A 122 -19.61 6.58 3.59
C LYS A 122 -18.84 6.42 4.90
N LYS A 123 -18.04 5.36 4.97
CA LYS A 123 -17.34 4.96 6.19
C LYS A 123 -16.29 5.99 6.61
N TYR A 124 -15.65 6.62 5.62
CA TYR A 124 -14.66 7.66 5.80
C TYR A 124 -14.88 8.80 4.81
N LYS A 125 -14.65 10.05 5.25
CA LYS A 125 -14.62 11.21 4.35
C LYS A 125 -13.33 11.27 3.57
N SER A 126 -12.24 10.79 4.17
CA SER A 126 -10.91 10.75 3.58
C SER A 126 -10.26 9.41 3.82
N VAL A 127 -9.52 8.91 2.85
CA VAL A 127 -8.66 7.74 2.96
C VAL A 127 -7.24 8.07 2.53
N ILE A 128 -6.27 7.33 3.05
CA ILE A 128 -4.86 7.45 2.68
C ILE A 128 -4.51 6.31 1.74
N LEU A 129 -3.91 6.65 0.60
CA LEU A 129 -3.47 5.70 -0.42
C LEU A 129 -1.96 5.72 -0.56
N LEU A 130 -1.34 4.55 -0.43
CA LEU A 130 0.06 4.28 -0.74
C LEU A 130 0.14 3.26 -1.88
N ALA A 131 0.07 3.74 -3.11
CA ALA A 131 0.14 2.97 -4.35
C ALA A 131 0.59 3.89 -5.49
N CYS A 132 1.15 3.35 -6.58
CA CYS A 132 1.68 4.15 -7.68
C CYS A 132 1.09 3.83 -9.05
N ASP A 133 0.20 2.85 -9.15
CA ASP A 133 -0.35 2.43 -10.44
C ASP A 133 -1.36 3.43 -10.97
N THR A 134 -1.26 3.74 -12.25
CA THR A 134 -2.19 4.63 -12.97
C THR A 134 -3.57 4.04 -13.15
N ASP A 135 -3.73 2.73 -12.99
CA ASP A 135 -5.02 2.05 -13.03
C ASP A 135 -5.99 2.52 -11.93
N PHE A 136 -5.47 3.18 -10.89
CA PHE A 136 -6.29 3.81 -9.84
C PHE A 136 -6.83 5.20 -10.22
N VAL A 137 -6.35 5.82 -11.30
CA VAL A 137 -6.76 7.17 -11.71
C VAL A 137 -8.26 7.27 -11.98
N PRO A 138 -8.90 6.34 -12.70
CA PRO A 138 -10.33 6.41 -12.97
C PRO A 138 -11.18 6.42 -11.70
N ILE A 139 -10.88 5.55 -10.74
CA ILE A 139 -11.63 5.49 -9.48
C ILE A 139 -11.40 6.74 -8.63
N ILE A 140 -10.16 7.22 -8.52
CA ILE A 140 -9.86 8.44 -7.76
C ILE A 140 -10.62 9.64 -8.33
N LYS A 141 -10.60 9.83 -9.65
CA LYS A 141 -11.35 10.89 -10.31
C LYS A 141 -12.86 10.78 -10.05
N LYS A 142 -13.41 9.57 -10.13
CA LYS A 142 -14.84 9.31 -9.85
C LYS A 142 -15.20 9.68 -8.41
N LEU A 143 -14.41 9.25 -7.43
CA LEU A 143 -14.66 9.55 -6.01
C LEU A 143 -14.63 11.06 -5.74
N HIS A 144 -13.70 11.77 -6.34
CA HIS A 144 -13.60 13.23 -6.20
C HIS A 144 -14.72 13.99 -6.92
N SER A 145 -15.10 13.58 -8.15
CA SER A 145 -16.16 14.26 -8.91
C SER A 145 -17.53 14.09 -8.28
N GLU A 146 -17.77 12.95 -7.65
CA GLU A 146 -19.03 12.66 -6.95
C GLU A 146 -19.03 13.15 -5.48
N ASN A 147 -17.96 13.82 -5.03
CA ASN A 147 -17.75 14.26 -3.63
C ASN A 147 -17.99 13.17 -2.59
N LYS A 148 -17.73 11.92 -2.97
CA LYS A 148 -17.96 10.76 -2.09
C LYS A 148 -16.88 10.56 -1.06
N MET A 149 -15.61 10.71 -1.48
CA MET A 149 -14.46 10.47 -0.62
C MET A 149 -13.22 11.21 -1.15
N ASN A 150 -12.44 11.79 -0.24
CA ASN A 150 -11.16 12.38 -0.59
C ASN A 150 -10.06 11.33 -0.46
N VAL A 151 -9.19 11.24 -1.47
CA VAL A 151 -8.01 10.37 -1.45
C VAL A 151 -6.77 11.20 -1.23
N VAL A 152 -6.07 10.94 -0.12
CA VAL A 152 -4.77 11.53 0.20
C VAL A 152 -3.68 10.57 -0.27
N LEU A 153 -2.94 10.98 -1.29
CA LEU A 153 -1.92 10.15 -1.91
C LEU A 153 -0.56 10.37 -1.26
N TYR A 154 0.05 9.31 -0.75
CA TYR A 154 1.47 9.30 -0.44
C TYR A 154 2.26 8.81 -1.65
N TYR A 155 3.24 9.60 -2.09
CA TYR A 155 3.95 9.35 -3.32
C TYR A 155 5.46 9.58 -3.20
N TYR A 156 6.20 8.95 -4.09
CA TYR A 156 7.60 9.24 -4.35
C TYR A 156 7.77 9.62 -5.82
N THR A 157 8.66 10.56 -6.10
CA THR A 157 9.04 10.91 -7.46
C THR A 157 10.56 10.99 -7.60
N ASP A 158 11.06 10.40 -8.67
CA ASP A 158 12.46 10.43 -9.06
C ASP A 158 12.56 10.99 -10.49
N ARG A 159 12.74 12.27 -10.57
CA ARG A 159 12.79 12.98 -11.87
C ARG A 159 14.05 12.68 -12.70
N VAL A 160 15.12 12.23 -12.05
CA VAL A 160 16.42 12.02 -12.69
C VAL A 160 16.58 10.58 -13.17
N ARG A 161 16.16 9.62 -12.36
CA ARG A 161 16.43 8.19 -12.60
C ARG A 161 15.31 7.46 -13.30
N HIS A 162 14.12 8.05 -13.39
CA HIS A 162 12.93 7.42 -13.95
C HIS A 162 12.64 6.02 -13.35
N SER A 163 12.77 5.91 -12.03
CA SER A 163 12.52 4.66 -11.32
C SER A 163 11.10 4.15 -11.60
N LYS A 164 10.93 2.82 -11.78
CA LYS A 164 9.63 2.20 -12.05
C LYS A 164 8.57 2.46 -10.97
N PHE A 165 9.00 2.82 -9.77
CA PHE A 165 8.14 3.21 -8.63
C PHE A 165 8.03 4.72 -8.46
N SER A 166 8.56 5.52 -9.39
CA SER A 166 8.35 6.96 -9.42
C SER A 166 6.93 7.26 -9.89
N MET A 167 6.23 8.11 -9.15
CA MET A 167 4.85 8.44 -9.43
C MET A 167 4.68 9.16 -10.76
N SER A 168 3.70 8.74 -11.56
CA SER A 168 3.35 9.41 -12.80
C SER A 168 2.61 10.73 -12.54
N ASN A 169 2.70 11.67 -13.48
CA ASN A 169 1.94 12.92 -13.40
C ASN A 169 0.42 12.68 -13.46
N GLU A 170 -0.02 11.60 -14.06
CA GLU A 170 -1.43 11.29 -14.22
C GLU A 170 -2.12 11.04 -12.87
N ILE A 171 -1.56 10.16 -12.04
CA ILE A 171 -2.11 9.90 -10.71
C ILE A 171 -1.90 11.10 -9.77
N LEU A 172 -0.76 11.83 -9.90
CA LEU A 172 -0.54 13.06 -9.14
C LEU A 172 -1.60 14.12 -9.42
N ASN A 173 -2.02 14.26 -10.68
CA ASN A 173 -3.06 15.21 -11.07
C ASN A 173 -4.48 14.75 -10.69
N ALA A 174 -4.70 13.45 -10.54
CA ALA A 174 -5.97 12.90 -10.09
C ALA A 174 -6.23 13.18 -8.60
N CYS A 175 -5.18 13.28 -7.77
CA CYS A 175 -5.29 13.51 -6.33
C CYS A 175 -5.16 14.99 -6.00
N LYS A 176 -6.15 15.54 -5.27
CA LYS A 176 -6.11 16.90 -4.73
C LYS A 176 -5.07 17.04 -3.63
N ASN A 177 -5.05 16.07 -2.70
CA ASN A 177 -4.14 16.03 -1.58
C ASN A 177 -3.07 14.97 -1.80
N LYS A 178 -1.82 15.37 -1.72
CA LYS A 178 -0.66 14.50 -1.98
C LYS A 178 0.54 14.90 -1.12
N ILE A 179 1.25 13.89 -0.60
CA ILE A 179 2.38 14.07 0.31
C ILE A 179 3.57 13.30 -0.21
N LEU A 180 4.68 14.00 -0.36
CA LEU A 180 5.94 13.39 -0.81
C LEU A 180 6.54 12.54 0.32
N LEU A 181 6.82 11.29 0.02
CA LEU A 181 7.54 10.40 0.90
C LEU A 181 9.02 10.71 0.91
N THR A 182 9.59 10.76 2.09
CA THR A 182 11.02 10.92 2.32
C THR A 182 11.57 9.74 3.12
N LYS A 183 12.90 9.62 3.20
CA LYS A 183 13.57 8.58 3.98
C LYS A 183 13.10 8.56 5.45
N GLU A 184 12.77 9.72 6.01
CA GLU A 184 12.34 9.86 7.41
C GLU A 184 11.09 9.01 7.73
N TYR A 185 10.11 8.93 6.79
CA TYR A 185 8.92 8.10 6.97
C TYR A 185 9.28 6.62 7.20
N PHE A 186 10.35 6.15 6.60
CA PHE A 186 10.79 4.77 6.70
C PHE A 186 11.66 4.53 7.93
N THR A 187 12.62 5.40 8.20
CA THR A 187 13.57 5.21 9.31
C THR A 187 12.94 5.33 10.70
N ARG A 188 11.88 6.16 10.84
CA ARG A 188 11.14 6.30 12.11
C ARG A 188 10.24 5.11 12.46
N ASN A 189 9.94 4.27 11.48
CA ASN A 189 8.98 3.18 11.60
C ASN A 189 9.61 1.80 11.38
N LEU A 190 10.90 1.67 11.66
CA LEU A 190 11.58 0.38 11.67
C LEU A 190 11.05 -0.47 12.83
N LYS A 191 11.04 -1.79 12.62
CA LYS A 191 10.84 -2.73 13.73
C LYS A 191 11.97 -2.59 14.71
N GLU A 192 11.62 -2.58 15.97
CA GLU A 192 12.57 -2.81 17.05
C GLU A 192 12.99 -4.28 17.00
N ASP A 193 14.30 -4.57 17.10
CA ASP A 193 14.86 -5.92 17.02
C ASP A 193 14.43 -6.78 18.24
#